data_46612ce79e3b180ec104210897507ffa
#
_entry.id   46612ce79e3b180ec104210897507ffa
#
_cell.length_a   1.000
_cell.length_b   1.000
_cell.length_c   1.000
_cell.angle_alpha   90.00
_cell.angle_beta   90.00
_cell.angle_gamma   90.00
#
_symmetry.space_group_name_H-M   'P 1'
#
loop_
_entity.id
_entity.type
_entity.pdbx_description
1 polymer ?
#
loop_
_entity_poly.entity_id
_entity_poly.type
_entity_poly.pdbx_seq_one_letter_code
_entity_poly.pdbx_strand_id
1 'polypeptide(L)'
;KYIPYKAGTTNYYGLQIVKNLVKASSGASCSVKAVATVTVGNVSDEVQFVYSIPITKGVGNQNVVTIVSGDDKYFAIREKGGSVVLTAMARRGASEITSGLTYKWSRMVNGAWQTLVDQTGKSLTVTDSLVDTTGIFKVEVSQGGNLIGLDTQTVMDLSDPYDIITNPNPEDETIVS
;
A
#
# COMPACT_ATOMS: atom_id res chain seq x y z
N LYS A 1 11.21 -20.77 4.46
CA LYS A 1 11.28 -21.77 3.38
C LYS A 1 10.90 -21.10 2.09
N TYR A 2 11.73 -21.24 1.06
CA TYR A 2 11.37 -20.80 -0.30
C TYR A 2 10.39 -21.82 -0.89
N ILE A 3 9.31 -21.32 -1.49
CA ILE A 3 8.31 -22.14 -2.16
C ILE A 3 8.28 -21.74 -3.62
N PRO A 4 8.42 -22.70 -4.56
CA PRO A 4 8.17 -22.42 -5.95
C PRO A 4 6.67 -22.12 -6.14
N TYR A 5 6.39 -21.09 -6.91
CA TYR A 5 5.05 -20.66 -7.24
C TYR A 5 4.98 -20.44 -8.75
N LYS A 6 3.93 -20.92 -9.39
CA LYS A 6 3.74 -20.81 -10.83
C LYS A 6 2.47 -20.02 -11.14
N ALA A 7 2.60 -18.95 -11.91
CA ALA A 7 1.46 -18.23 -12.46
C ALA A 7 1.56 -18.22 -13.98
N GLY A 8 0.64 -18.94 -14.62
CA GLY A 8 0.70 -19.19 -16.07
C GLY A 8 1.95 -19.98 -16.44
N THR A 9 2.77 -19.46 -17.35
CA THR A 9 4.05 -20.04 -17.79
C THR A 9 5.25 -19.60 -16.97
N THR A 10 5.09 -18.59 -16.09
CA THR A 10 6.20 -17.98 -15.35
C THR A 10 6.37 -18.64 -13.99
N ASN A 11 7.61 -18.99 -13.64
CA ASN A 11 7.98 -19.50 -12.34
C ASN A 11 8.38 -18.33 -11.42
N TYR A 12 7.80 -18.32 -10.23
CA TYR A 12 8.14 -17.38 -9.16
C TYR A 12 8.63 -18.14 -7.94
N TYR A 13 9.33 -17.44 -7.08
CA TYR A 13 9.72 -17.96 -5.79
C TYR A 13 9.08 -17.11 -4.68
N GLY A 14 8.35 -17.76 -3.81
CA GLY A 14 7.75 -17.14 -2.64
C GLY A 14 8.48 -17.51 -1.35
N LEU A 15 8.40 -16.62 -0.36
CA LEU A 15 8.88 -16.90 0.99
C LEU A 15 7.70 -17.28 1.88
N GLN A 16 7.65 -18.52 2.32
CA GLN A 16 6.69 -18.95 3.34
C GLN A 16 7.29 -18.80 4.74
N ILE A 17 6.64 -18.01 5.57
CA ILE A 17 6.97 -17.89 6.98
C ILE A 17 6.18 -18.95 7.74
N VAL A 18 6.86 -20.00 8.22
CA VAL A 18 6.26 -21.15 8.91
C VAL A 18 6.38 -21.09 10.44
N LYS A 19 7.04 -20.05 10.97
CA LYS A 19 7.21 -19.84 12.41
C LYS A 19 6.82 -18.42 12.77
N ASN A 20 6.32 -18.24 13.99
CA ASN A 20 6.17 -16.92 14.53
C ASN A 20 7.57 -16.30 14.72
N LEU A 21 7.93 -15.36 13.84
CA LEU A 21 9.22 -14.68 13.88
C LEU A 21 9.27 -13.59 14.95
N VAL A 22 8.12 -13.27 15.53
CA VAL A 22 7.99 -12.19 16.48
C VAL A 22 7.83 -12.76 17.87
N LYS A 23 8.82 -12.53 18.73
CA LYS A 23 8.70 -12.84 20.16
C LYS A 23 7.89 -11.73 20.83
N ALA A 24 6.97 -12.11 21.70
CA ALA A 24 6.10 -11.18 22.43
C ALA A 24 6.87 -10.11 23.25
N SER A 25 8.16 -10.35 23.51
CA SER A 25 9.05 -9.46 24.26
C SER A 25 9.88 -8.50 23.40
N SER A 26 9.85 -8.60 22.08
CA SER A 26 10.83 -7.93 21.21
C SER A 26 10.33 -6.70 20.43
N GLY A 27 9.15 -6.19 20.75
CA GLY A 27 8.68 -4.97 20.11
C GLY A 27 7.40 -5.15 19.28
N ALA A 28 7.04 -4.14 18.52
CA ALA A 28 5.72 -4.05 17.85
C ALA A 28 5.68 -4.62 16.44
N SER A 29 6.80 -4.94 15.82
CA SER A 29 6.83 -5.47 14.45
C SER A 29 8.09 -6.28 14.15
N CYS A 30 8.00 -7.15 13.16
CA CYS A 30 9.12 -7.83 12.54
C CYS A 30 9.20 -7.40 11.08
N SER A 31 10.37 -7.04 10.60
CA SER A 31 10.58 -6.73 9.18
C SER A 31 11.29 -7.89 8.51
N VAL A 32 10.79 -8.30 7.35
CA VAL A 32 11.45 -9.25 6.46
C VAL A 32 11.99 -8.48 5.28
N LYS A 33 13.31 -8.52 5.10
CA LYS A 33 14.00 -7.91 3.97
C LYS A 33 14.29 -9.00 2.94
N ALA A 34 13.81 -8.82 1.73
CA ALA A 34 14.22 -9.60 0.58
C ALA A 34 15.20 -8.80 -0.26
N VAL A 35 16.32 -9.41 -0.62
CA VAL A 35 17.32 -8.84 -1.52
C VAL A 35 17.37 -9.74 -2.75
N ALA A 36 17.14 -9.18 -3.91
CA ALA A 36 17.26 -9.88 -5.19
C ALA A 36 18.38 -9.25 -6.01
N THR A 37 19.33 -10.05 -6.45
CA THR A 37 20.33 -9.61 -7.40
C THR A 37 19.79 -9.87 -8.81
N VAL A 38 19.68 -8.84 -9.59
CA VAL A 38 19.27 -8.90 -11.00
C VAL A 38 20.50 -8.70 -11.87
N THR A 39 20.78 -9.68 -12.72
CA THR A 39 21.92 -9.61 -13.65
C THR A 39 21.40 -9.53 -15.09
N VAL A 40 21.81 -8.48 -15.80
CA VAL A 40 21.51 -8.30 -17.22
C VAL A 40 22.85 -8.16 -17.96
N GLY A 41 23.19 -9.16 -18.76
CA GLY A 41 24.53 -9.24 -19.36
C GLY A 41 25.60 -9.38 -18.29
N ASN A 42 26.54 -8.45 -18.27
CA ASN A 42 27.65 -8.41 -17.28
C ASN A 42 27.41 -7.40 -16.14
N VAL A 43 26.23 -6.80 -16.06
CA VAL A 43 25.89 -5.82 -15.03
C VAL A 43 24.94 -6.47 -14.03
N SER A 44 25.30 -6.40 -12.75
CA SER A 44 24.47 -6.87 -11.65
C SER A 44 24.04 -5.71 -10.77
N ASP A 45 22.78 -5.67 -10.39
CA ASP A 45 22.22 -4.70 -9.46
C ASP A 45 21.42 -5.40 -8.36
N GLU A 46 21.33 -4.79 -7.18
CA GLU A 46 20.57 -5.31 -6.06
C GLU A 46 19.25 -4.54 -5.87
N VAL A 47 18.16 -5.27 -5.90
CA VAL A 47 16.82 -4.75 -5.57
C VAL A 47 16.43 -5.25 -4.20
N GLN A 48 16.05 -4.33 -3.32
CA GLN A 48 15.68 -4.62 -1.94
C GLN A 48 14.19 -4.37 -1.72
N PHE A 49 13.52 -5.34 -1.10
CA PHE A 49 12.14 -5.22 -0.66
C PHE A 49 12.06 -5.44 0.84
N VAL A 50 11.41 -4.54 1.55
CA VAL A 50 11.17 -4.68 2.99
C VAL A 50 9.67 -4.84 3.21
N TYR A 51 9.29 -5.92 3.87
CA TYR A 51 7.92 -6.18 4.29
C TYR A 51 7.86 -6.21 5.82
N SER A 52 7.07 -5.32 6.40
CA SER A 52 6.87 -5.25 7.85
C SER A 52 5.66 -6.09 8.26
N ILE A 53 5.89 -7.03 9.18
CA ILE A 53 4.85 -7.86 9.76
C ILE A 53 4.54 -7.27 11.14
N PRO A 54 3.38 -6.65 11.34
CA PRO A 54 3.00 -6.14 12.65
C PRO A 54 2.75 -7.28 13.62
N ILE A 55 3.13 -7.07 14.88
CA ILE A 55 2.79 -8.00 15.94
C ILE A 55 1.38 -7.71 16.40
N THR A 56 0.49 -8.65 16.21
CA THR A 56 -0.72 -8.72 17.00
C THR A 56 -0.36 -9.37 18.33
N LYS A 57 -0.11 -8.56 19.35
CA LYS A 57 -0.01 -9.07 20.71
C LYS A 57 -1.38 -9.59 21.11
N GLY A 58 -1.51 -10.91 21.12
CA GLY A 58 -2.45 -11.44 21.95
C GLY A 58 -3.74 -11.93 21.52
N VAL A 59 -3.86 -12.79 22.12
CA VAL A 59 -4.98 -13.50 22.69
C VAL A 59 -6.26 -12.67 22.66
N GLY A 60 -7.02 -12.88 21.61
CA GLY A 60 -8.47 -12.88 21.64
C GLY A 60 -9.20 -11.54 21.54
N ASN A 61 -8.75 -10.44 22.09
CA ASN A 61 -9.61 -9.25 22.23
C ASN A 61 -9.00 -7.90 21.82
N GLN A 62 -7.85 -7.88 21.14
CA GLN A 62 -7.31 -6.60 20.67
C GLN A 62 -8.00 -6.17 19.37
N ASN A 63 -8.31 -4.87 19.30
CA ASN A 63 -8.78 -4.27 18.08
C ASN A 63 -7.61 -4.01 17.14
N VAL A 64 -7.80 -4.31 15.87
CA VAL A 64 -6.84 -4.05 14.79
C VAL A 64 -7.60 -3.36 13.67
N VAL A 65 -7.03 -2.28 13.16
CA VAL A 65 -7.53 -1.60 11.98
C VAL A 65 -6.52 -1.79 10.86
N THR A 66 -7.01 -2.12 9.66
CA THR A 66 -6.21 -2.25 8.46
C THR A 66 -6.90 -1.58 7.30
N ILE A 67 -6.12 -0.95 6.41
CA ILE A 67 -6.60 -0.46 5.13
C ILE A 67 -6.38 -1.55 4.09
N VAL A 68 -7.42 -1.88 3.34
CA VAL A 68 -7.37 -2.81 2.21
C VAL A 68 -7.77 -2.09 0.93
N SER A 69 -7.26 -2.54 -0.20
CA SER A 69 -7.72 -2.07 -1.50
C SER A 69 -9.09 -2.67 -1.81
N GLY A 70 -9.98 -1.87 -2.43
CA GLY A 70 -11.34 -2.29 -2.76
C GLY A 70 -11.37 -3.40 -3.81
N ASP A 71 -10.98 -3.07 -5.03
CA ASP A 71 -11.13 -3.96 -6.18
C ASP A 71 -9.80 -4.51 -6.70
N ASP A 72 -8.70 -3.83 -6.43
CA ASP A 72 -7.37 -4.20 -6.85
C ASP A 72 -6.51 -4.58 -5.65
N LYS A 73 -5.66 -5.58 -5.83
CA LYS A 73 -4.65 -5.98 -4.84
C LYS A 73 -3.55 -4.93 -4.65
N TYR A 74 -3.65 -3.80 -5.33
CA TYR A 74 -2.62 -2.77 -5.38
C TYR A 74 -3.18 -1.43 -4.98
N PHE A 75 -2.41 -0.68 -4.24
CA PHE A 75 -2.69 0.70 -3.86
C PHE A 75 -2.09 1.65 -4.90
N ALA A 76 -2.58 1.57 -6.13
CA ALA A 76 -2.04 2.37 -7.23
C ALA A 76 -3.14 2.80 -8.21
N ILE A 77 -3.07 4.04 -8.64
CA ILE A 77 -3.85 4.59 -9.76
C ILE A 77 -3.05 4.34 -11.02
N ARG A 78 -3.66 3.70 -12.02
CA ARG A 78 -2.94 3.25 -13.23
C ARG A 78 -3.35 3.98 -14.49
N GLU A 79 -4.47 4.67 -14.45
CA GLU A 79 -5.03 5.37 -15.61
C GLU A 79 -5.31 6.81 -15.22
N LYS A 80 -5.08 7.73 -16.14
CA LYS A 80 -5.40 9.15 -15.98
C LYS A 80 -6.91 9.32 -15.75
N GLY A 81 -7.26 10.08 -14.71
CA GLY A 81 -8.65 10.18 -14.25
C GLY A 81 -9.13 8.97 -13.44
N GLY A 82 -8.23 8.02 -13.16
CA GLY A 82 -8.53 6.82 -12.39
C GLY A 82 -8.63 7.08 -10.89
N SER A 83 -8.96 6.02 -10.16
CA SER A 83 -9.06 6.08 -8.70
C SER A 83 -8.75 4.72 -8.08
N VAL A 84 -8.42 4.73 -6.81
CA VAL A 84 -8.32 3.54 -5.95
C VAL A 84 -9.20 3.71 -4.72
N VAL A 85 -9.89 2.64 -4.32
CA VAL A 85 -10.74 2.65 -3.14
C VAL A 85 -9.96 2.05 -1.97
N LEU A 86 -9.77 2.84 -0.92
CA LEU A 86 -9.22 2.41 0.36
C LEU A 86 -10.38 2.03 1.28
N THR A 87 -10.38 0.83 1.82
CA THR A 87 -11.44 0.37 2.73
C THR A 87 -10.84 0.04 4.09
N ALA A 88 -11.35 0.66 5.14
CA ALA A 88 -10.95 0.38 6.51
C ALA A 88 -11.64 -0.88 7.03
N MET A 89 -10.86 -1.83 7.52
CA MET A 89 -11.34 -3.03 8.20
C MET A 89 -10.93 -3.00 9.67
N ALA A 90 -11.91 -3.06 10.55
CA ALA A 90 -11.67 -3.17 11.99
C ALA A 90 -11.98 -4.60 12.45
N ARG A 91 -11.08 -5.19 13.21
CA ARG A 91 -11.21 -6.55 13.73
C ARG A 91 -10.95 -6.60 15.23
N ARG A 92 -11.62 -7.52 15.90
CA ARG A 92 -11.32 -7.91 17.27
C ARG A 92 -10.98 -9.39 17.30
N GLY A 93 -9.70 -9.69 17.50
CA GLY A 93 -9.20 -11.03 17.28
C GLY A 93 -9.40 -11.47 15.81
N ALA A 94 -10.09 -12.59 15.60
CA ALA A 94 -10.42 -13.11 14.26
C ALA A 94 -11.69 -12.53 13.65
N SER A 95 -12.53 -11.83 14.43
CA SER A 95 -13.84 -11.36 14.01
C SER A 95 -13.79 -9.91 13.52
N GLU A 96 -14.47 -9.63 12.42
CA GLU A 96 -14.65 -8.26 11.94
C GLU A 96 -15.69 -7.52 12.81
N ILE A 97 -15.40 -6.26 13.12
CA ILE A 97 -16.33 -5.34 13.78
C ILE A 97 -17.09 -4.62 12.67
N THR A 98 -18.40 -4.86 12.57
CA THR A 98 -19.21 -4.36 11.45
C THR A 98 -20.18 -3.25 11.83
N SER A 99 -20.30 -2.92 13.12
CA SER A 99 -21.30 -1.95 13.60
C SER A 99 -20.76 -0.99 14.65
N GLY A 100 -21.40 0.18 14.74
CA GLY A 100 -21.05 1.21 15.72
C GLY A 100 -19.72 1.89 15.47
N LEU A 101 -19.18 1.80 14.25
CA LEU A 101 -17.89 2.40 13.87
C LEU A 101 -18.09 3.78 13.26
N THR A 102 -17.14 4.65 13.57
CA THR A 102 -16.96 5.95 12.91
C THR A 102 -15.56 6.02 12.37
N TYR A 103 -15.40 6.68 11.22
CA TYR A 103 -14.15 6.74 10.48
C TYR A 103 -13.74 8.20 10.28
N LYS A 104 -12.45 8.45 10.43
CA LYS A 104 -11.86 9.75 10.16
C LYS A 104 -10.66 9.56 9.25
N TRP A 105 -10.81 10.01 8.02
CA TRP A 105 -9.73 9.94 7.03
C TRP A 105 -8.89 11.20 7.05
N SER A 106 -7.61 11.05 6.83
CA SER A 106 -6.64 12.15 6.72
C SER A 106 -5.63 11.85 5.62
N ARG A 107 -5.10 12.91 5.02
CA ARG A 107 -4.04 12.87 4.01
C ARG A 107 -2.80 13.56 4.56
N MET A 108 -1.61 13.05 4.24
CA MET A 108 -0.35 13.72 4.55
C MET A 108 -0.10 14.83 3.52
N VAL A 109 0.08 16.06 4.00
CA VAL A 109 0.42 17.22 3.17
C VAL A 109 1.55 17.99 3.87
N ASN A 110 2.68 18.13 3.20
CA ASN A 110 3.84 18.85 3.73
C ASN A 110 4.27 18.37 5.12
N GLY A 111 4.23 17.07 5.37
CA GLY A 111 4.62 16.49 6.65
C GLY A 111 3.57 16.56 7.76
N ALA A 112 2.39 17.09 7.50
CA ALA A 112 1.30 17.20 8.47
C ALA A 112 0.04 16.47 8.01
N TRP A 113 -0.71 15.90 8.98
CA TRP A 113 -1.99 15.25 8.68
C TRP A 113 -3.09 16.30 8.50
N GLN A 114 -3.73 16.29 7.34
CA GLN A 114 -4.93 17.06 7.05
C GLN A 114 -6.15 16.16 7.01
N THR A 115 -7.15 16.47 7.83
CA THR A 115 -8.41 15.71 7.86
C THR A 115 -9.22 15.98 6.60
N LEU A 116 -9.74 14.90 6.00
CA LEU A 116 -10.70 14.93 4.90
C LEU A 116 -12.11 15.01 5.49
N VAL A 117 -12.62 16.23 5.66
CA VAL A 117 -13.80 16.52 6.50
C VAL A 117 -15.06 15.79 6.02
N ASP A 118 -15.24 15.67 4.71
CA ASP A 118 -16.44 15.05 4.11
C ASP A 118 -16.31 13.52 3.93
N GLN A 119 -15.16 12.95 4.34
CA GLN A 119 -14.85 11.52 4.20
C GLN A 119 -14.98 10.80 5.53
N THR A 120 -16.23 10.44 5.85
CA THR A 120 -16.59 9.76 7.12
C THR A 120 -17.03 8.30 6.95
N GLY A 121 -17.03 7.82 5.71
CA GLY A 121 -17.42 6.44 5.38
C GLY A 121 -16.32 5.42 5.69
N LYS A 122 -16.70 4.14 5.67
CA LYS A 122 -15.78 3.00 5.79
C LYS A 122 -14.72 3.01 4.68
N SER A 123 -15.07 3.53 3.51
CA SER A 123 -14.19 3.59 2.34
C SER A 123 -13.92 5.02 1.92
N LEU A 124 -12.71 5.25 1.43
CA LEU A 124 -12.24 6.49 0.83
C LEU A 124 -11.88 6.21 -0.64
N THR A 125 -12.47 6.95 -1.56
CA THR A 125 -12.03 6.95 -2.96
C THR A 125 -10.93 7.99 -3.14
N VAL A 126 -9.77 7.53 -3.54
CA VAL A 126 -8.59 8.36 -3.83
C VAL A 126 -8.47 8.48 -5.34
N THR A 127 -8.59 9.70 -5.85
CA THR A 127 -8.43 10.04 -7.27
C THR A 127 -7.00 10.53 -7.55
N ASP A 128 -6.59 10.51 -8.81
CA ASP A 128 -5.32 11.06 -9.29
C ASP A 128 -5.09 12.52 -8.84
N SER A 129 -6.13 13.34 -8.80
CA SER A 129 -6.06 14.72 -8.32
C SER A 129 -5.67 14.86 -6.84
N LEU A 130 -5.77 13.79 -6.06
CA LEU A 130 -5.33 13.74 -4.65
C LEU A 130 -3.91 13.22 -4.47
N VAL A 131 -3.32 12.67 -5.53
CA VAL A 131 -1.99 12.04 -5.49
C VAL A 131 -1.19 12.56 -6.67
N ASP A 132 -0.07 13.18 -6.40
CA ASP A 132 0.86 13.60 -7.47
C ASP A 132 1.69 12.38 -7.95
N THR A 133 2.67 11.96 -7.21
CA THR A 133 3.41 10.69 -7.47
C THR A 133 3.07 9.66 -6.40
N THR A 134 3.00 10.12 -5.15
CA THR A 134 2.62 9.31 -3.99
C THR A 134 1.76 10.13 -3.03
N GLY A 135 0.74 9.49 -2.46
CA GLY A 135 -0.10 10.05 -1.41
C GLY A 135 -0.14 9.11 -0.20
N ILE A 136 -0.01 9.66 1.00
CA ILE A 136 -0.13 8.88 2.23
C ILE A 136 -1.45 9.23 2.90
N PHE A 137 -2.26 8.21 3.14
CA PHE A 137 -3.58 8.31 3.74
C PHE A 137 -3.61 7.57 5.07
N LYS A 138 -4.35 8.12 6.02
CA LYS A 138 -4.56 7.54 7.34
C LYS A 138 -6.04 7.43 7.62
N VAL A 139 -6.46 6.32 8.22
CA VAL A 139 -7.78 6.18 8.83
C VAL A 139 -7.66 6.01 10.34
N GLU A 140 -8.45 6.73 11.08
CA GLU A 140 -8.70 6.54 12.51
C GLU A 140 -10.11 5.99 12.68
N VAL A 141 -10.24 4.83 13.33
CA VAL A 141 -11.54 4.16 13.54
C VAL A 141 -11.88 4.22 15.01
N SER A 142 -13.09 4.67 15.30
CA SER A 142 -13.61 4.74 16.67
C SER A 142 -14.90 3.93 16.81
N GLN A 143 -15.13 3.41 18.00
CA GLN A 143 -16.38 2.74 18.39
C GLN A 143 -16.92 3.36 19.66
N GLY A 144 -18.17 3.83 19.64
CA GLY A 144 -18.77 4.51 20.79
C GLY A 144 -17.98 5.75 21.24
N GLY A 145 -17.36 6.48 20.32
CA GLY A 145 -16.52 7.65 20.60
C GLY A 145 -15.09 7.35 21.03
N ASN A 146 -14.73 6.10 21.27
CA ASN A 146 -13.37 5.72 21.66
C ASN A 146 -12.57 5.25 20.43
N LEU A 147 -11.36 5.76 20.24
CA LEU A 147 -10.44 5.29 19.20
C LEU A 147 -10.08 3.83 19.44
N ILE A 148 -10.38 2.95 18.49
CA ILE A 148 -10.08 1.52 18.56
C ILE A 148 -8.87 1.11 17.72
N GLY A 149 -8.45 1.96 16.80
CA GLY A 149 -7.24 1.73 16.01
C GLY A 149 -7.11 2.73 14.86
N LEU A 150 -5.95 2.69 14.23
CA LEU A 150 -5.62 3.48 13.05
C LEU A 150 -4.73 2.66 12.11
N ASP A 151 -4.72 3.03 10.84
CA ASP A 151 -3.79 2.49 9.85
C ASP A 151 -3.43 3.58 8.84
N THR A 152 -2.30 3.38 8.17
CA THR A 152 -1.80 4.27 7.12
C THR A 152 -1.46 3.48 5.87
N GLN A 153 -1.80 4.04 4.71
CA GLN A 153 -1.52 3.43 3.43
C GLN A 153 -0.95 4.46 2.46
N THR A 154 0.07 4.05 1.73
CA THR A 154 0.60 4.83 0.60
C THR A 154 -0.11 4.40 -0.68
N VAL A 155 -0.59 5.38 -1.42
CA VAL A 155 -1.13 5.22 -2.79
C VAL A 155 -0.13 5.81 -3.76
N MET A 156 0.16 5.07 -4.83
CA MET A 156 1.03 5.52 -5.92
C MET A 156 0.18 5.95 -7.11
N ASP A 157 0.53 7.06 -7.73
CA ASP A 157 0.01 7.41 -9.04
C ASP A 157 1.00 6.93 -10.12
N LEU A 158 0.53 6.00 -10.92
CA LEU A 158 1.25 5.42 -12.04
C LEU A 158 0.57 5.82 -13.38
N SER A 159 -0.37 6.76 -13.32
CA SER A 159 -1.16 7.18 -14.47
C SER A 159 -0.47 8.20 -15.36
N ASP A 160 0.55 8.90 -14.81
CA ASP A 160 1.37 9.79 -15.60
C ASP A 160 2.41 8.97 -16.38
N PRO A 161 2.21 8.77 -17.70
CA PRO A 161 3.28 8.23 -18.51
C PRO A 161 4.44 9.26 -18.47
N TYR A 162 5.65 8.79 -18.23
CA TYR A 162 6.82 9.58 -18.53
C TYR A 162 6.69 10.07 -19.98
N ASP A 163 6.46 11.35 -20.16
CA ASP A 163 6.59 11.97 -21.48
C ASP A 163 8.05 11.86 -21.86
N ILE A 164 8.37 10.84 -22.66
CA ILE A 164 9.67 10.77 -23.30
C ILE A 164 9.65 11.88 -24.35
N ILE A 165 10.07 13.07 -23.95
CA ILE A 165 10.37 14.13 -24.91
C ILE A 165 11.58 13.64 -25.68
N THR A 166 11.33 13.00 -26.81
CA THR A 166 12.40 12.79 -27.80
C THR A 166 12.72 14.15 -28.39
N ASN A 167 13.90 14.66 -28.05
CA ASN A 167 14.43 15.82 -28.75
C ASN A 167 15.58 15.34 -29.69
N PRO A 168 15.47 15.49 -31.01
CA PRO A 168 14.46 16.26 -31.71
C PRO A 168 13.10 15.56 -31.81
N ASN A 169 12.01 16.34 -31.78
CA ASN A 169 10.68 15.85 -32.10
C ASN A 169 10.75 15.26 -33.52
N PRO A 170 10.28 14.01 -33.75
CA PRO A 170 10.33 13.42 -35.09
C PRO A 170 9.54 14.22 -36.17
N GLU A 171 8.68 15.13 -35.74
CA GLU A 171 7.99 16.07 -36.65
C GLU A 171 8.88 17.26 -37.08
N ASP A 172 10.01 17.50 -36.43
CA ASP A 172 10.94 18.58 -36.75
C ASP A 172 12.10 18.12 -37.69
N GLU A 173 12.14 16.86 -38.11
CA GLU A 173 13.03 16.40 -39.15
C GLU A 173 12.57 16.93 -40.51
N THR A 174 12.89 18.18 -40.80
CA THR A 174 12.93 18.69 -42.17
C THR A 174 14.08 18.01 -42.87
N ILE A 175 13.77 16.99 -43.65
CA ILE A 175 14.75 16.42 -44.59
C ILE A 175 15.02 17.51 -45.63
N VAL A 176 16.14 18.21 -45.47
CA VAL A 176 16.65 19.09 -46.50
C VAL A 176 17.32 18.21 -47.55
N SER A 177 16.65 18.03 -48.66
CA SER A 177 17.17 17.35 -49.85
C SER A 177 18.08 18.29 -50.67
#